data_c6b05370b0ff048f4d575578176f9474
#
_entry.id   c6b05370b0ff048f4d575578176f9474
#
_cell.length_a   1.000
_cell.length_b   1.000
_cell.length_c   1.000
_cell.angle_alpha   90.00
_cell.angle_beta   90.00
_cell.angle_gamma   90.00
#
_symmetry.space_group_name_H-M   'P 1'
#
loop_
_entity.id
_entity.type
_entity.pdbx_description
1 polymer ?
#
loop_
_entity_poly.entity_id
_entity_poly.type
_entity_poly.pdbx_seq_one_letter_code
_entity_poly.pdbx_strand_id
1 'polypeptide(L)'
;MIGQGTANKVRDEADRYFKAQEYSKAIQLYERLSLMNSNNTDFNKNLGISYFFSNRLQEAETSLTKYYNGHKEDLDAVYYLACAAHHELKFDLAIDFYKYFLSRSKPSNPLYKSVIGDIKRCGTAKKIKYQEELAISENSGPKVNSPADEINPTWSPNHNGRIYFTANQEIDTTDRLDNLMSKVSDDYNMFGSEIQIDNGLLSYAYPLNEALNTPEVEQIYGFNENGKLLYFGRGQSLTSLSLYTEDLTILDDESPSINKFDAPFGNDPMLIDLYPFSDSVLIFSSIRPEGFGGYDLYYVEFKDGRWKDPVNFGDKINSEFDERAPFLSKDGRTLYFSSNNFQSVGGYDIFSAYYLDKDMEWTNVQNMGFPINSPGHELFFKLGFDGQKSLFSSDRKSGFGGYDLYTGFFKSIRTEQNTAALPDVFFKVPEFKLNSQEYQDEVLANKITALNIEPLYYTSDDNVLQPKNKQQLDLLVEIGKRFPTTIFNFMINSESSVSPEIELYFGIKRSELISNYMISKGISGNRVNLQSVGSLYPIAKNVLDGRPSISGQNLNRRVEISINNIDSLPLKITYKQPFVSDLLKTSDGSKFKRRINGLSYRVQIVSLKQMYNGDIYSLSPDLLIESQGGSGNYRY
;
A
#
# COMPACT_ATOMS: atom_id res chain seq x y z
N MET A 1 45.92 -17.71 -29.73
CA MET A 1 46.43 -17.46 -28.36
C MET A 1 46.41 -15.98 -28.01
N ILE A 2 45.27 -15.36 -28.18
CA ILE A 2 44.99 -14.03 -27.63
C ILE A 2 44.07 -14.30 -26.42
N GLY A 3 44.64 -14.67 -25.34
CA GLY A 3 43.56 -15.09 -24.45
C GLY A 3 43.85 -15.01 -22.95
N GLN A 4 44.91 -15.64 -22.52
CA GLN A 4 45.06 -15.86 -21.06
C GLN A 4 45.43 -14.58 -20.31
N GLY A 5 46.28 -13.73 -20.88
CA GLY A 5 46.63 -12.44 -20.26
C GLY A 5 45.49 -11.43 -20.25
N THR A 6 44.63 -11.46 -21.29
CA THR A 6 43.45 -10.58 -21.36
C THR A 6 42.35 -11.09 -20.42
N ALA A 7 42.11 -12.39 -20.35
CA ALA A 7 41.12 -12.99 -19.44
C ALA A 7 41.49 -12.74 -17.96
N ASN A 8 42.78 -12.85 -17.58
CA ASN A 8 43.21 -12.56 -16.22
C ASN A 8 42.97 -11.09 -15.83
N LYS A 9 43.29 -10.12 -16.73
CA LYS A 9 43.00 -8.70 -16.47
C LYS A 9 41.51 -8.43 -16.26
N VAL A 10 40.63 -9.02 -17.10
CA VAL A 10 39.19 -8.89 -16.96
C VAL A 10 38.72 -9.52 -15.65
N ARG A 11 39.29 -10.64 -15.25
CA ARG A 11 38.98 -11.28 -13.95
C ARG A 11 39.39 -10.40 -12.78
N ASP A 12 40.63 -9.87 -12.78
CA ASP A 12 41.13 -9.01 -11.70
C ASP A 12 40.26 -7.74 -11.54
N GLU A 13 39.80 -7.21 -12.67
CA GLU A 13 38.90 -6.06 -12.68
C GLU A 13 37.49 -6.42 -12.16
N ALA A 14 36.92 -7.57 -12.56
CA ALA A 14 35.64 -8.08 -12.06
C ALA A 14 35.68 -8.34 -10.55
N ASP A 15 36.78 -8.97 -10.07
CA ASP A 15 36.99 -9.25 -8.65
C ASP A 15 37.14 -7.96 -7.82
N ARG A 16 37.70 -6.89 -8.40
CA ARG A 16 37.76 -5.58 -7.77
C ARG A 16 36.37 -4.96 -7.61
N TYR A 17 35.54 -4.96 -8.66
CA TYR A 17 34.17 -4.49 -8.57
C TYR A 17 33.32 -5.33 -7.62
N PHE A 18 33.50 -6.65 -7.63
CA PHE A 18 32.84 -7.53 -6.67
C PHE A 18 33.17 -7.19 -5.20
N LYS A 19 34.47 -6.97 -4.90
CA LYS A 19 34.91 -6.55 -3.56
C LYS A 19 34.41 -5.15 -3.18
N ALA A 20 34.23 -4.27 -4.15
CA ALA A 20 33.64 -2.95 -3.96
C ALA A 20 32.09 -3.00 -3.90
N GLN A 21 31.48 -4.19 -3.99
CA GLN A 21 30.02 -4.40 -4.04
C GLN A 21 29.33 -3.73 -5.24
N GLU A 22 30.08 -3.35 -6.25
CA GLU A 22 29.57 -2.82 -7.52
C GLU A 22 29.11 -3.98 -8.42
N TYR A 23 28.09 -4.72 -7.98
CA TYR A 23 27.70 -6.00 -8.56
C TYR A 23 27.31 -5.92 -10.04
N SER A 24 26.62 -4.86 -10.47
CA SER A 24 26.23 -4.69 -11.87
C SER A 24 27.44 -4.60 -12.81
N LYS A 25 28.52 -3.92 -12.39
CA LYS A 25 29.78 -3.86 -13.16
C LYS A 25 30.53 -5.20 -13.11
N ALA A 26 30.55 -5.84 -11.96
CA ALA A 26 31.15 -7.17 -11.79
C ALA A 26 30.48 -8.21 -12.72
N ILE A 27 29.15 -8.22 -12.78
CA ILE A 27 28.36 -9.11 -13.64
C ILE A 27 28.79 -8.96 -15.10
N GLN A 28 28.82 -7.75 -15.65
CA GLN A 28 29.20 -7.51 -17.05
C GLN A 28 30.55 -8.11 -17.39
N LEU A 29 31.53 -8.00 -16.50
CA LEU A 29 32.87 -8.53 -16.71
C LEU A 29 32.92 -10.05 -16.52
N TYR A 30 32.23 -10.62 -15.55
CA TYR A 30 32.15 -12.07 -15.36
C TYR A 30 31.39 -12.75 -16.52
N GLU A 31 30.31 -12.14 -17.02
CA GLU A 31 29.61 -12.64 -18.23
C GLU A 31 30.54 -12.64 -19.44
N ARG A 32 31.34 -11.58 -19.61
CA ARG A 32 32.36 -11.54 -20.65
C ARG A 32 33.42 -12.64 -20.48
N LEU A 33 33.85 -12.93 -19.24
CA LEU A 33 34.77 -14.04 -18.95
C LEU A 33 34.15 -15.39 -19.31
N SER A 34 32.86 -15.59 -19.05
CA SER A 34 32.14 -16.82 -19.42
C SER A 34 32.18 -17.07 -20.94
N LEU A 35 32.05 -16.00 -21.73
CA LEU A 35 32.16 -16.10 -23.19
C LEU A 35 33.60 -16.40 -23.68
N MET A 36 34.62 -15.91 -22.95
CA MET A 36 36.03 -16.13 -23.30
C MET A 36 36.54 -17.52 -22.92
N ASN A 37 36.03 -18.10 -21.82
CA ASN A 37 36.48 -19.37 -21.28
C ASN A 37 35.34 -20.17 -20.61
N SER A 38 34.55 -20.82 -21.41
CA SER A 38 33.35 -21.58 -20.94
C SER A 38 33.67 -22.76 -20.00
N ASN A 39 34.91 -23.24 -19.98
CA ASN A 39 35.33 -24.39 -19.18
C ASN A 39 35.83 -24.00 -17.77
N ASN A 40 36.18 -22.73 -17.54
CA ASN A 40 36.59 -22.27 -16.22
C ASN A 40 35.35 -21.86 -15.41
N THR A 41 35.09 -22.54 -14.32
CA THR A 41 33.93 -22.30 -13.43
C THR A 41 34.28 -21.50 -12.18
N ASP A 42 35.57 -21.19 -11.94
CA ASP A 42 36.01 -20.59 -10.67
C ASP A 42 35.38 -19.22 -10.37
N PHE A 43 35.08 -18.42 -11.40
CA PHE A 43 34.44 -17.12 -11.23
C PHE A 43 32.93 -17.19 -11.02
N ASN A 44 32.32 -18.37 -11.26
CA ASN A 44 30.86 -18.51 -11.16
C ASN A 44 30.33 -18.32 -9.73
N LYS A 45 31.16 -18.50 -8.69
CA LYS A 45 30.79 -18.15 -7.31
C LYS A 45 30.51 -16.65 -7.19
N ASN A 46 31.49 -15.81 -7.53
CA ASN A 46 31.36 -14.37 -7.42
C ASN A 46 30.30 -13.81 -8.39
N LEU A 47 30.19 -14.41 -9.58
CA LEU A 47 29.12 -14.07 -10.52
C LEU A 47 27.74 -14.39 -9.94
N GLY A 48 27.57 -15.58 -9.37
CA GLY A 48 26.30 -15.98 -8.77
C GLY A 48 25.93 -15.15 -7.55
N ILE A 49 26.90 -14.82 -6.69
CA ILE A 49 26.69 -13.89 -5.58
C ILE A 49 26.33 -12.49 -6.10
N SER A 50 26.99 -12.02 -7.16
CA SER A 50 26.67 -10.72 -7.79
C SER A 50 25.24 -10.71 -8.34
N TYR A 51 24.80 -11.78 -8.99
CA TYR A 51 23.41 -11.95 -9.43
C TYR A 51 22.42 -11.93 -8.28
N PHE A 52 22.72 -12.62 -7.16
CA PHE A 52 21.89 -12.64 -5.96
C PHE A 52 21.64 -11.22 -5.42
N PHE A 53 22.70 -10.43 -5.28
CA PHE A 53 22.59 -9.04 -4.81
C PHE A 53 21.99 -8.08 -5.85
N SER A 54 21.96 -8.48 -7.13
CA SER A 54 21.31 -7.74 -8.20
C SER A 54 19.89 -8.23 -8.51
N ASN A 55 19.23 -8.94 -7.58
CA ASN A 55 17.86 -9.45 -7.70
C ASN A 55 17.63 -10.42 -8.88
N ARG A 56 18.69 -11.06 -9.40
CA ARG A 56 18.67 -12.02 -10.53
C ARG A 56 18.81 -13.45 -10.00
N LEU A 57 17.77 -13.93 -9.30
CA LEU A 57 17.84 -15.19 -8.53
C LEU A 57 18.08 -16.44 -9.39
N GLN A 58 17.43 -16.54 -10.57
CA GLN A 58 17.60 -17.72 -11.45
C GLN A 58 19.02 -17.83 -11.99
N GLU A 59 19.60 -16.69 -12.38
CA GLU A 59 21.00 -16.63 -12.82
C GLU A 59 21.95 -16.88 -11.65
N ALA A 60 21.61 -16.41 -10.44
CA ALA A 60 22.37 -16.71 -9.23
C ALA A 60 22.40 -18.22 -8.95
N GLU A 61 21.23 -18.88 -8.89
CA GLU A 61 21.14 -20.32 -8.70
C GLU A 61 21.92 -21.08 -9.77
N THR A 62 21.76 -20.70 -11.03
CA THR A 62 22.46 -21.33 -12.14
C THR A 62 23.98 -21.24 -12.01
N SER A 63 24.51 -20.04 -11.74
CA SER A 63 25.95 -19.80 -11.63
C SER A 63 26.56 -20.46 -10.39
N LEU A 64 25.87 -20.34 -9.24
CA LEU A 64 26.30 -20.99 -7.98
C LEU A 64 26.27 -22.50 -8.09
N THR A 65 25.25 -23.09 -8.71
CA THR A 65 25.18 -24.55 -8.94
C THR A 65 26.32 -25.03 -9.83
N LYS A 66 26.63 -24.28 -10.90
CA LYS A 66 27.75 -24.61 -11.80
C LYS A 66 29.08 -24.61 -11.05
N TYR A 67 29.31 -23.67 -10.15
CA TYR A 67 30.50 -23.63 -9.29
C TYR A 67 30.47 -24.77 -8.25
N TYR A 68 29.36 -24.95 -7.53
CA TYR A 68 29.19 -25.92 -6.46
C TYR A 68 29.45 -27.35 -6.91
N ASN A 69 29.12 -27.71 -8.16
CA ASN A 69 29.34 -29.07 -8.69
C ASN A 69 30.81 -29.50 -8.65
N GLY A 70 31.74 -28.53 -8.79
CA GLY A 70 33.19 -28.76 -8.67
C GLY A 70 33.78 -28.45 -7.29
N HIS A 71 33.07 -27.72 -6.43
CA HIS A 71 33.60 -27.11 -5.19
C HIS A 71 32.62 -27.28 -4.02
N LYS A 72 32.18 -28.49 -3.73
CA LYS A 72 31.17 -28.78 -2.69
C LYS A 72 31.57 -28.36 -1.28
N GLU A 73 32.87 -28.19 -1.04
CA GLU A 73 33.41 -27.78 0.28
C GLU A 73 33.36 -26.26 0.50
N ASP A 74 33.07 -25.46 -0.53
CA ASP A 74 32.99 -24.02 -0.41
C ASP A 74 31.66 -23.61 0.23
N LEU A 75 31.72 -23.31 1.54
CA LEU A 75 30.53 -23.01 2.35
C LEU A 75 29.85 -21.69 1.98
N ASP A 76 30.60 -20.72 1.39
CA ASP A 76 29.97 -19.49 0.92
C ASP A 76 29.03 -19.77 -0.25
N ALA A 77 29.47 -20.60 -1.21
CA ALA A 77 28.60 -21.01 -2.33
C ALA A 77 27.37 -21.76 -1.84
N VAL A 78 27.52 -22.65 -0.87
CA VAL A 78 26.40 -23.38 -0.25
C VAL A 78 25.42 -22.42 0.44
N TYR A 79 25.95 -21.45 1.19
CA TYR A 79 25.11 -20.45 1.88
C TYR A 79 24.28 -19.64 0.88
N TYR A 80 24.91 -19.12 -0.17
CA TYR A 80 24.17 -18.33 -1.17
C TYR A 80 23.22 -19.15 -2.04
N LEU A 81 23.50 -20.44 -2.26
CA LEU A 81 22.52 -21.37 -2.84
C LEU A 81 21.30 -21.55 -1.94
N ALA A 82 21.53 -21.69 -0.64
CA ALA A 82 20.43 -21.77 0.32
C ALA A 82 19.61 -20.48 0.34
N CYS A 83 20.27 -19.30 0.36
CA CYS A 83 19.59 -18.00 0.29
C CYS A 83 18.78 -17.85 -1.01
N ALA A 84 19.36 -18.18 -2.18
CA ALA A 84 18.65 -18.12 -3.46
C ALA A 84 17.41 -19.02 -3.45
N ALA A 85 17.55 -20.27 -3.00
CA ALA A 85 16.42 -21.20 -2.88
C ALA A 85 15.34 -20.69 -1.90
N HIS A 86 15.74 -20.04 -0.79
CA HIS A 86 14.82 -19.46 0.18
C HIS A 86 14.00 -18.34 -0.48
N HIS A 87 14.66 -17.40 -1.16
CA HIS A 87 13.99 -16.30 -1.86
C HIS A 87 13.12 -16.74 -3.04
N GLU A 88 13.41 -17.89 -3.65
CA GLU A 88 12.59 -18.51 -4.68
C GLU A 88 11.45 -19.39 -4.11
N LEU A 89 11.22 -19.34 -2.79
CA LEU A 89 10.20 -20.13 -2.07
C LEU A 89 10.38 -21.66 -2.21
N LYS A 90 11.60 -22.10 -2.50
CA LYS A 90 12.03 -23.52 -2.56
C LYS A 90 12.52 -23.97 -1.17
N PHE A 91 11.65 -23.88 -0.17
CA PHE A 91 12.04 -24.00 1.25
C PHE A 91 12.69 -25.34 1.62
N ASP A 92 12.27 -26.45 1.03
CA ASP A 92 12.89 -27.75 1.31
C ASP A 92 14.34 -27.76 0.83
N LEU A 93 14.59 -27.27 -0.37
CA LEU A 93 15.93 -27.16 -0.93
C LEU A 93 16.82 -26.19 -0.12
N ALA A 94 16.26 -25.07 0.29
CA ALA A 94 16.97 -24.11 1.16
C ALA A 94 17.37 -24.77 2.49
N ILE A 95 16.45 -25.48 3.15
CA ILE A 95 16.71 -26.21 4.40
C ILE A 95 17.83 -27.24 4.20
N ASP A 96 17.85 -27.96 3.09
CA ASP A 96 18.87 -28.99 2.83
C ASP A 96 20.27 -28.33 2.68
N PHE A 97 20.38 -27.23 1.94
CA PHE A 97 21.64 -26.48 1.83
C PHE A 97 22.06 -25.85 3.17
N TYR A 98 21.16 -25.26 3.93
CA TYR A 98 21.43 -24.72 5.24
C TYR A 98 21.92 -25.81 6.23
N LYS A 99 21.28 -26.99 6.23
CA LYS A 99 21.74 -28.13 7.04
C LYS A 99 23.10 -28.63 6.59
N TYR A 100 23.36 -28.69 5.29
CA TYR A 100 24.67 -29.04 4.76
C TYR A 100 25.74 -28.03 5.24
N PHE A 101 25.46 -26.73 5.16
CA PHE A 101 26.33 -25.68 5.70
C PHE A 101 26.66 -25.92 7.18
N LEU A 102 25.64 -26.13 8.03
CA LEU A 102 25.84 -26.36 9.47
C LEU A 102 26.64 -27.63 9.75
N SER A 103 26.46 -28.68 8.96
CA SER A 103 27.18 -29.96 9.13
C SER A 103 28.68 -29.86 8.87
N ARG A 104 29.10 -28.84 8.12
CA ARG A 104 30.50 -28.61 7.72
C ARG A 104 31.10 -27.35 8.38
N SER A 105 30.26 -26.50 8.95
CA SER A 105 30.67 -25.25 9.59
C SER A 105 30.92 -25.45 11.10
N LYS A 106 31.81 -24.65 11.66
CA LYS A 106 32.03 -24.61 13.12
C LYS A 106 31.09 -23.58 13.76
N PRO A 107 30.69 -23.75 15.04
CA PRO A 107 29.89 -22.77 15.78
C PRO A 107 30.50 -21.36 15.87
N SER A 108 31.82 -21.24 15.67
CA SER A 108 32.52 -19.96 15.59
C SER A 108 32.37 -19.22 14.27
N ASN A 109 31.77 -19.83 13.26
CA ASN A 109 31.47 -19.15 12.01
C ASN A 109 30.41 -18.06 12.25
N PRO A 110 30.62 -16.81 11.78
CA PRO A 110 29.66 -15.72 11.99
C PRO A 110 28.24 -16.03 11.52
N LEU A 111 28.09 -16.82 10.45
CA LEU A 111 26.78 -17.19 9.87
C LEU A 111 26.10 -18.36 10.60
N TYR A 112 26.79 -19.06 11.53
CA TYR A 112 26.27 -20.30 12.10
C TYR A 112 24.93 -20.10 12.82
N LYS A 113 24.81 -19.04 13.66
CA LYS A 113 23.56 -18.72 14.37
C LYS A 113 22.45 -18.25 13.42
N SER A 114 22.79 -17.41 12.43
CA SER A 114 21.86 -16.91 11.43
C SER A 114 21.25 -18.07 10.65
N VAL A 115 22.06 -19.01 10.17
CA VAL A 115 21.60 -20.18 9.40
C VAL A 115 20.64 -21.06 10.21
N ILE A 116 20.83 -21.19 11.52
CA ILE A 116 19.86 -21.90 12.40
C ILE A 116 18.50 -21.14 12.37
N GLY A 117 18.55 -19.82 12.43
CA GLY A 117 17.36 -18.97 12.31
C GLY A 117 16.67 -19.16 10.97
N ASP A 118 17.43 -19.17 9.87
CA ASP A 118 16.89 -19.29 8.50
C ASP A 118 16.22 -20.64 8.27
N ILE A 119 16.74 -21.73 8.85
CA ILE A 119 16.06 -23.04 8.85
C ILE A 119 14.70 -22.96 9.54
N LYS A 120 14.62 -22.27 10.71
CA LYS A 120 13.36 -22.10 11.43
C LYS A 120 12.37 -21.28 10.61
N ARG A 121 12.84 -20.17 10.02
CA ARG A 121 12.05 -19.30 9.13
C ARG A 121 11.54 -20.05 7.91
N CYS A 122 12.36 -20.83 7.24
CA CYS A 122 11.90 -21.73 6.17
C CYS A 122 10.82 -22.71 6.66
N GLY A 123 10.95 -23.23 7.89
CA GLY A 123 9.94 -24.08 8.51
C GLY A 123 8.61 -23.36 8.76
N THR A 124 8.65 -22.11 9.19
CA THR A 124 7.48 -21.24 9.35
C THR A 124 6.87 -20.91 7.99
N ALA A 125 7.70 -20.51 7.02
CA ALA A 125 7.28 -20.18 5.67
C ALA A 125 6.53 -21.34 4.99
N LYS A 126 6.98 -22.57 5.16
CA LYS A 126 6.29 -23.77 4.66
C LYS A 126 4.87 -23.92 5.21
N LYS A 127 4.65 -23.59 6.48
CA LYS A 127 3.32 -23.65 7.10
C LYS A 127 2.42 -22.54 6.58
N ILE A 128 2.96 -21.32 6.49
CA ILE A 128 2.22 -20.12 6.07
C ILE A 128 1.89 -20.18 4.57
N LYS A 129 2.76 -20.75 3.73
CA LYS A 129 2.56 -20.84 2.26
C LYS A 129 1.22 -21.46 1.85
N TYR A 130 0.66 -22.33 2.67
CA TYR A 130 -0.62 -23.00 2.39
C TYR A 130 -1.80 -22.40 3.14
N GLN A 131 -1.60 -21.28 3.86
CA GLN A 131 -2.69 -20.53 4.45
C GLN A 131 -3.37 -19.66 3.38
N GLU A 132 -4.60 -19.28 3.64
CA GLU A 132 -5.30 -18.36 2.76
C GLU A 132 -4.59 -17.00 2.74
N GLU A 133 -4.29 -16.52 1.53
CA GLU A 133 -3.70 -15.18 1.35
C GLU A 133 -4.70 -14.11 1.74
N LEU A 134 -4.34 -13.26 2.68
CA LEU A 134 -5.18 -12.16 3.18
C LEU A 134 -5.26 -10.99 2.20
N ALA A 135 -4.27 -10.84 1.35
CA ALA A 135 -4.11 -9.68 0.46
C ALA A 135 -3.47 -10.09 -0.87
N ILE A 136 -3.42 -9.14 -1.77
CA ILE A 136 -2.54 -9.15 -2.95
C ILE A 136 -1.50 -8.05 -2.73
N SER A 137 -0.26 -8.28 -3.11
CA SER A 137 0.83 -7.30 -2.98
C SER A 137 1.39 -6.97 -4.36
N GLU A 138 1.54 -5.68 -4.64
CA GLU A 138 2.11 -5.16 -5.89
C GLU A 138 3.22 -4.16 -5.60
N ASN A 139 4.32 -4.26 -6.36
CA ASN A 139 5.34 -3.22 -6.39
C ASN A 139 4.72 -1.92 -6.93
N SER A 140 4.99 -0.79 -6.27
CA SER A 140 4.41 0.52 -6.64
C SER A 140 4.91 1.04 -8.00
N GLY A 141 5.88 0.37 -8.59
CA GLY A 141 6.34 0.58 -9.96
C GLY A 141 7.46 1.62 -10.12
N PRO A 142 8.01 1.72 -11.34
CA PRO A 142 9.24 2.48 -11.60
C PRO A 142 9.04 4.01 -11.58
N LYS A 143 7.84 4.50 -11.43
CA LYS A 143 7.59 5.94 -11.23
C LYS A 143 7.86 6.38 -9.79
N VAL A 144 7.83 5.45 -8.85
CA VAL A 144 8.05 5.68 -7.43
C VAL A 144 9.34 5.03 -6.99
N ASN A 145 9.49 3.74 -7.29
CA ASN A 145 10.65 2.96 -6.92
C ASN A 145 11.82 3.19 -7.87
N SER A 146 13.02 3.09 -7.34
CA SER A 146 14.29 3.35 -8.00
C SER A 146 15.32 2.25 -7.68
N PRO A 147 16.56 2.31 -8.18
CA PRO A 147 17.64 1.44 -7.69
C PRO A 147 18.08 1.71 -6.25
N ALA A 148 17.58 2.78 -5.63
CA ALA A 148 17.86 3.17 -4.24
C ALA A 148 16.92 2.49 -3.24
N ASP A 149 16.85 3.00 -2.02
CA ASP A 149 15.87 2.60 -1.00
C ASP A 149 14.72 3.58 -0.97
N GLU A 150 13.49 3.08 -1.03
CA GLU A 150 12.27 3.81 -0.71
C GLU A 150 11.68 3.24 0.59
N ILE A 151 11.66 4.05 1.63
CA ILE A 151 11.29 3.62 2.98
C ILE A 151 10.24 4.53 3.61
N ASN A 152 9.60 4.01 4.65
CA ASN A 152 8.66 4.71 5.52
C ASN A 152 7.54 5.45 4.78
N PRO A 153 6.77 4.74 3.92
CA PRO A 153 5.65 5.34 3.22
C PRO A 153 4.54 5.73 4.19
N THR A 154 3.85 6.84 3.90
CA THR A 154 2.69 7.28 4.66
C THR A 154 1.63 7.88 3.73
N TRP A 155 0.36 7.66 4.05
CA TRP A 155 -0.74 8.28 3.36
C TRP A 155 -0.89 9.75 3.78
N SER A 156 -1.15 10.63 2.82
CA SER A 156 -1.55 11.98 3.15
C SER A 156 -2.95 11.96 3.79
N PRO A 157 -3.11 12.51 4.99
CA PRO A 157 -4.44 12.59 5.61
C PRO A 157 -5.34 13.64 4.96
N ASN A 158 -4.76 14.65 4.30
CA ASN A 158 -5.47 15.80 3.74
C ASN A 158 -5.66 15.72 2.22
N HIS A 159 -4.84 14.91 1.53
CA HIS A 159 -4.91 14.69 0.09
C HIS A 159 -5.15 13.22 -0.20
N ASN A 160 -6.37 12.90 -0.60
CA ASN A 160 -6.70 11.54 -0.97
C ASN A 160 -5.92 11.11 -2.22
N GLY A 161 -5.20 10.00 -2.12
CA GLY A 161 -4.36 9.51 -3.20
C GLY A 161 -2.93 10.03 -3.21
N ARG A 162 -2.53 10.92 -2.29
CA ARG A 162 -1.13 11.32 -2.13
C ARG A 162 -0.45 10.45 -1.09
N ILE A 163 0.77 10.04 -1.40
CA ILE A 163 1.67 9.37 -0.48
C ILE A 163 2.93 10.19 -0.30
N TYR A 164 3.54 10.04 0.85
CA TYR A 164 4.88 10.57 1.15
C TYR A 164 5.77 9.42 1.58
N PHE A 165 7.04 9.52 1.31
CA PHE A 165 8.03 8.50 1.67
C PHE A 165 9.44 9.10 1.72
N THR A 166 10.36 8.35 2.26
CA THR A 166 11.78 8.69 2.32
C THR A 166 12.54 7.86 1.31
N ALA A 167 13.48 8.45 0.60
CA ALA A 167 14.34 7.72 -0.34
C ALA A 167 15.74 8.32 -0.42
N ASN A 168 16.73 7.47 -0.70
CA ASN A 168 18.10 7.89 -0.96
C ASN A 168 18.42 7.91 -2.46
N GLN A 169 17.43 8.18 -3.30
CA GLN A 169 17.65 8.46 -4.70
C GLN A 169 18.16 9.89 -4.90
N GLU A 170 19.07 10.06 -5.87
CA GLU A 170 19.58 11.38 -6.26
C GLU A 170 18.41 12.28 -6.73
N ILE A 171 18.31 13.49 -6.18
CA ILE A 171 17.31 14.47 -6.64
C ILE A 171 17.74 14.95 -8.02
N ASP A 172 17.01 14.56 -9.06
CA ASP A 172 17.23 15.02 -10.41
C ASP A 172 16.05 15.86 -10.89
N THR A 173 16.37 17.06 -11.35
CA THR A 173 15.40 18.03 -11.87
C THR A 173 15.14 17.88 -13.37
N THR A 174 15.74 16.88 -14.02
CA THR A 174 15.54 16.63 -15.45
C THR A 174 14.29 15.76 -15.68
N ASP A 175 13.59 16.01 -16.82
CA ASP A 175 12.45 15.20 -17.26
C ASP A 175 12.89 13.76 -17.57
N ARG A 176 12.81 12.86 -16.61
CA ARG A 176 13.10 11.44 -16.79
C ARG A 176 11.83 10.66 -17.13
N LEU A 177 12.02 9.59 -17.93
CA LEU A 177 10.93 8.69 -18.30
C LEU A 177 10.52 7.74 -17.16
N ASP A 178 11.45 7.47 -16.23
CA ASP A 178 11.21 6.69 -15.00
C ASP A 178 12.34 6.90 -13.98
N ASN A 179 12.13 6.44 -12.74
CA ASN A 179 13.13 6.55 -11.67
C ASN A 179 14.23 5.47 -11.75
N LEU A 180 14.12 4.51 -12.64
CA LEU A 180 15.10 3.41 -12.75
C LEU A 180 16.50 3.88 -13.17
N MET A 181 16.61 5.09 -13.72
CA MET A 181 17.89 5.72 -14.07
C MET A 181 18.45 6.60 -12.95
N SER A 182 17.74 6.74 -11.83
CA SER A 182 18.23 7.49 -10.68
C SER A 182 19.45 6.82 -10.07
N LYS A 183 20.38 7.62 -9.59
CA LYS A 183 21.52 7.12 -8.85
C LYS A 183 21.20 7.05 -7.37
N VAL A 184 21.87 6.14 -6.68
CA VAL A 184 21.80 6.06 -5.22
C VAL A 184 22.66 7.19 -4.65
N SER A 185 22.09 7.93 -3.70
CA SER A 185 22.77 8.95 -2.90
C SER A 185 23.14 8.38 -1.52
N ASP A 186 24.07 9.01 -0.84
CA ASP A 186 24.33 8.75 0.59
C ASP A 186 23.27 9.43 1.49
N ASP A 187 22.56 10.43 0.95
CA ASP A 187 21.56 11.23 1.68
C ASP A 187 20.14 10.71 1.43
N TYR A 188 19.38 10.56 2.48
CA TYR A 188 17.96 10.28 2.41
C TYR A 188 17.16 11.56 2.43
N ASN A 189 16.22 11.68 1.50
CA ASN A 189 15.35 12.84 1.30
C ASN A 189 13.87 12.44 1.33
N MET A 190 13.00 13.40 1.55
CA MET A 190 11.55 13.20 1.57
C MET A 190 10.95 13.45 0.19
N PHE A 191 10.11 12.52 -0.24
CA PHE A 191 9.43 12.55 -1.55
C PHE A 191 7.93 12.44 -1.40
N GLY A 192 7.22 12.89 -2.43
CA GLY A 192 5.79 12.70 -2.60
C GLY A 192 5.47 12.03 -3.93
N SER A 193 4.31 11.39 -4.02
CA SER A 193 3.71 10.91 -5.25
C SER A 193 2.18 10.92 -5.12
N GLU A 194 1.48 11.02 -6.24
CA GLU A 194 0.02 11.11 -6.27
C GLU A 194 -0.59 10.04 -7.16
N ILE A 195 -1.73 9.51 -6.77
CA ILE A 195 -2.52 8.66 -7.64
C ILE A 195 -3.09 9.50 -8.77
N GLN A 196 -2.70 9.21 -9.99
CA GLN A 196 -3.19 9.87 -11.18
C GLN A 196 -4.66 9.51 -11.43
N ILE A 197 -5.50 10.53 -11.63
CA ILE A 197 -6.96 10.38 -11.75
C ILE A 197 -7.35 9.59 -13.02
N ASP A 198 -6.55 9.69 -14.06
CA ASP A 198 -6.82 9.09 -15.38
C ASP A 198 -6.59 7.57 -15.43
N ASN A 199 -5.66 7.05 -14.65
CA ASN A 199 -5.25 5.64 -14.73
C ASN A 199 -5.15 4.93 -13.37
N GLY A 200 -5.29 5.65 -12.25
CA GLY A 200 -5.20 5.09 -10.90
C GLY A 200 -3.79 4.67 -10.46
N LEU A 201 -2.77 4.97 -11.27
CA LEU A 201 -1.38 4.69 -10.96
C LEU A 201 -0.73 5.88 -10.22
N LEU A 202 0.34 5.61 -9.50
CA LEU A 202 1.15 6.66 -8.88
C LEU A 202 1.85 7.50 -9.95
N SER A 203 1.94 8.82 -9.71
CA SER A 203 2.72 9.75 -10.49
C SER A 203 4.21 9.49 -10.30
N TYR A 204 5.05 10.18 -11.07
CA TYR A 204 6.47 10.23 -10.74
C TYR A 204 6.68 10.80 -9.35
N ALA A 205 7.62 10.20 -8.62
CA ALA A 205 8.06 10.73 -7.34
C ALA A 205 8.69 12.12 -7.54
N TYR A 206 8.35 13.04 -6.66
CA TYR A 206 8.92 14.38 -6.64
C TYR A 206 9.48 14.68 -5.24
N PRO A 207 10.66 15.32 -5.16
CA PRO A 207 11.21 15.73 -3.87
C PRO A 207 10.32 16.80 -3.24
N LEU A 208 10.23 16.80 -1.91
CA LEU A 208 9.63 17.92 -1.20
C LEU A 208 10.53 19.16 -1.31
N ASN A 209 10.04 20.31 -0.83
CA ASN A 209 10.75 21.57 -0.97
C ASN A 209 12.14 21.57 -0.27
N GLU A 210 13.02 22.51 -0.67
CA GLU A 210 14.39 22.60 -0.16
C GLU A 210 14.49 22.93 1.35
N ALA A 211 13.44 23.44 1.97
CA ALA A 211 13.43 23.67 3.40
C ALA A 211 13.22 22.36 4.19
N LEU A 212 12.50 21.42 3.59
CA LEU A 212 12.28 20.08 4.14
C LEU A 212 13.43 19.13 3.80
N ASN A 213 13.95 19.21 2.57
CA ASN A 213 15.11 18.44 2.13
C ASN A 213 16.37 19.31 2.19
N THR A 214 17.27 18.98 3.08
CA THR A 214 18.54 19.69 3.30
C THR A 214 19.73 18.79 2.91
N PRO A 215 20.98 19.23 3.01
CA PRO A 215 22.13 18.34 2.86
C PRO A 215 22.31 17.32 4.01
N GLU A 216 21.39 17.25 4.96
CA GLU A 216 21.35 16.23 6.00
C GLU A 216 20.39 15.10 5.59
N VAL A 217 20.39 14.02 6.36
CA VAL A 217 19.44 12.91 6.18
C VAL A 217 18.09 13.28 6.77
N GLU A 218 17.03 13.17 5.98
CA GLU A 218 15.66 13.34 6.43
C GLU A 218 14.87 12.04 6.33
N GLN A 219 14.00 11.81 7.33
CA GLN A 219 13.10 10.66 7.36
C GLN A 219 11.70 11.06 7.78
N ILE A 220 10.71 10.71 6.97
CA ILE A 220 9.29 10.88 7.32
C ILE A 220 8.89 9.86 8.37
N TYR A 221 8.12 10.30 9.38
CA TYR A 221 7.50 9.41 10.35
C TYR A 221 5.97 9.32 10.16
N GLY A 222 5.33 10.40 9.78
CA GLY A 222 3.90 10.45 9.55
C GLY A 222 3.28 11.77 9.95
N PHE A 223 1.97 11.78 10.07
CA PHE A 223 1.19 12.96 10.40
C PHE A 223 0.52 12.81 11.76
N ASN A 224 0.25 13.95 12.41
CA ASN A 224 -0.62 13.96 13.55
C ASN A 224 -2.07 13.59 13.18
N GLU A 225 -2.94 13.44 14.18
CA GLU A 225 -4.31 12.96 14.01
C GLU A 225 -5.13 13.78 13.00
N ASN A 226 -5.03 15.12 13.06
CA ASN A 226 -5.76 16.02 12.17
C ASN A 226 -5.08 16.22 10.81
N GLY A 227 -3.90 15.63 10.59
CA GLY A 227 -3.15 15.68 9.35
C GLY A 227 -2.53 17.02 9.00
N LYS A 228 -2.40 17.92 9.96
CA LYS A 228 -1.80 19.24 9.75
C LYS A 228 -0.29 19.22 9.92
N LEU A 229 0.19 18.51 10.93
CA LEU A 229 1.61 18.45 11.25
C LEU A 229 2.24 17.19 10.68
N LEU A 230 3.25 17.37 9.86
CA LEU A 230 4.18 16.32 9.46
C LEU A 230 5.24 16.15 10.55
N TYR A 231 5.45 14.93 11.02
CA TYR A 231 6.57 14.55 11.88
C TYR A 231 7.67 13.95 11.03
N PHE A 232 8.88 14.45 11.17
CA PHE A 232 10.05 13.94 10.45
C PHE A 232 11.32 14.03 11.28
N GLY A 233 12.29 13.19 10.98
CA GLY A 233 13.63 13.23 11.53
C GLY A 233 14.59 13.96 10.61
N ARG A 234 15.60 14.65 11.16
CA ARG A 234 16.71 15.26 10.42
C ARG A 234 18.00 15.09 11.21
N GLY A 235 19.07 14.72 10.53
CA GLY A 235 20.39 14.55 11.16
C GLY A 235 21.45 13.99 10.23
N GLN A 236 22.52 13.43 10.81
CA GLN A 236 23.68 12.95 10.04
C GLN A 236 23.51 11.53 9.48
N SER A 237 22.60 10.76 10.02
CA SER A 237 22.31 9.38 9.59
C SER A 237 20.93 8.96 10.09
N LEU A 238 20.34 7.92 9.50
CA LEU A 238 19.04 7.36 9.93
C LEU A 238 19.01 6.91 11.43
N THR A 239 20.16 6.68 12.03
CA THR A 239 20.28 6.31 13.46
C THR A 239 20.60 7.49 14.37
N SER A 240 20.69 8.71 13.83
CA SER A 240 21.08 9.93 14.58
C SER A 240 20.23 11.12 14.13
N LEU A 241 18.91 10.97 14.23
CA LEU A 241 17.95 11.99 13.82
C LEU A 241 17.42 12.77 15.04
N SER A 242 17.31 14.09 14.89
CA SER A 242 16.50 14.94 15.76
C SER A 242 15.08 15.00 15.18
N LEU A 243 14.08 15.10 16.04
CA LEU A 243 12.68 15.15 15.63
C LEU A 243 12.24 16.60 15.34
N TYR A 244 11.50 16.77 14.25
CA TYR A 244 10.94 18.04 13.81
C TYR A 244 9.47 17.87 13.40
N THR A 245 8.75 18.98 13.40
CA THR A 245 7.39 19.08 12.86
C THR A 245 7.27 20.22 11.88
N GLU A 246 6.43 20.05 10.88
CA GLU A 246 6.08 21.06 9.87
C GLU A 246 4.57 21.12 9.66
N ASP A 247 3.99 22.33 9.61
CA ASP A 247 2.57 22.53 9.28
C ASP A 247 2.39 22.60 7.76
N LEU A 248 1.99 21.49 7.16
CA LEU A 248 1.75 21.40 5.71
C LEU A 248 0.42 22.03 5.25
N THR A 249 -0.36 22.66 6.12
CA THR A 249 -1.58 23.38 5.70
C THR A 249 -1.27 24.73 5.11
N ILE A 250 -0.08 25.26 5.34
CA ILE A 250 0.41 26.57 4.88
C ILE A 250 1.19 26.34 3.57
N LEU A 251 0.50 25.85 2.52
CA LEU A 251 1.13 25.51 1.24
C LEU A 251 1.61 26.72 0.42
N ASP A 252 1.18 27.94 0.77
CA ASP A 252 1.49 29.16 0.02
C ASP A 252 2.45 30.09 0.77
N ASP A 253 3.03 29.66 1.89
CA ASP A 253 3.96 30.52 2.61
C ASP A 253 5.40 30.27 2.13
N GLU A 254 6.08 31.34 1.75
CA GLU A 254 7.49 31.32 1.31
C GLU A 254 8.46 30.88 2.43
N SER A 255 7.95 30.62 3.65
CA SER A 255 8.74 30.24 4.81
C SER A 255 8.07 29.10 5.59
N PRO A 256 8.49 27.85 5.39
CA PRO A 256 8.00 26.72 6.19
C PRO A 256 8.22 26.94 7.69
N SER A 257 7.23 26.59 8.50
CA SER A 257 7.29 26.71 9.96
C SER A 257 7.86 25.43 10.61
N ILE A 258 9.11 25.10 10.28
CA ILE A 258 9.80 23.95 10.83
C ILE A 258 10.14 24.20 12.29
N ASN A 259 9.59 23.37 13.17
CA ASN A 259 9.84 23.44 14.60
C ASN A 259 10.56 22.19 15.08
N LYS A 260 11.64 22.37 15.85
CA LYS A 260 12.23 21.23 16.54
C LYS A 260 11.25 20.76 17.62
N PHE A 261 10.94 19.48 17.58
CA PHE A 261 10.08 18.85 18.56
C PHE A 261 10.94 18.24 19.66
N ASP A 262 10.81 18.77 20.88
CA ASP A 262 11.48 18.21 22.04
C ASP A 262 10.85 16.87 22.38
N ALA A 263 11.48 15.82 21.92
CA ALA A 263 10.99 14.47 22.04
C ALA A 263 10.92 14.05 23.52
N PRO A 264 9.82 13.43 23.95
CA PRO A 264 9.65 12.98 25.33
C PRO A 264 10.51 11.75 25.68
N PHE A 265 11.40 11.34 24.80
CA PHE A 265 12.22 10.12 24.93
C PHE A 265 13.51 10.33 25.72
N GLY A 266 13.78 11.56 26.16
CA GLY A 266 15.07 11.93 26.75
C GLY A 266 16.19 11.95 25.70
N ASN A 267 17.41 11.78 26.13
CA ASN A 267 18.58 11.59 25.25
C ASN A 267 18.66 10.13 24.78
N ASP A 268 17.60 9.59 24.18
CA ASP A 268 17.60 8.22 23.66
C ASP A 268 18.28 8.17 22.29
N PRO A 269 19.55 7.77 22.21
CA PRO A 269 20.28 7.74 20.94
C PRO A 269 19.88 6.55 20.05
N MET A 270 19.00 5.67 20.54
CA MET A 270 18.63 4.40 19.91
C MET A 270 17.17 4.36 19.44
N LEU A 271 16.52 5.53 19.35
CA LEU A 271 15.22 5.64 18.68
C LEU A 271 15.46 5.51 17.18
N ILE A 272 14.75 4.57 16.53
CA ILE A 272 14.92 4.36 15.09
C ILE A 272 13.63 4.59 14.30
N ASP A 273 12.47 4.21 14.84
CA ASP A 273 11.18 4.35 14.16
C ASP A 273 10.20 5.06 15.09
N LEU A 274 9.38 5.93 14.50
CA LEU A 274 8.35 6.68 15.22
C LEU A 274 7.03 6.61 14.44
N TYR A 275 5.93 6.49 15.15
CA TYR A 275 4.58 6.63 14.63
C TYR A 275 3.76 7.58 15.50
N PRO A 276 3.40 8.77 15.01
CA PRO A 276 2.49 9.67 15.69
C PRO A 276 1.05 9.16 15.53
N PHE A 277 0.53 8.51 16.58
CA PHE A 277 -0.85 8.00 16.57
C PHE A 277 -1.87 9.13 16.73
N SER A 278 -1.60 10.05 17.66
CA SER A 278 -2.41 11.25 17.90
C SER A 278 -1.53 12.40 18.42
N ASP A 279 -2.12 13.58 18.63
CA ASP A 279 -1.41 14.72 19.23
C ASP A 279 -0.92 14.44 20.67
N SER A 280 -1.43 13.39 21.30
CA SER A 280 -1.11 13.02 22.66
C SER A 280 -0.48 11.64 22.82
N VAL A 281 -0.27 10.89 21.73
CA VAL A 281 0.31 9.55 21.78
C VAL A 281 1.31 9.34 20.65
N LEU A 282 2.54 9.01 21.02
CA LEU A 282 3.59 8.61 20.08
C LEU A 282 3.99 7.16 20.38
N ILE A 283 4.10 6.34 19.32
CA ILE A 283 4.56 4.95 19.39
C ILE A 283 5.91 4.87 18.69
N PHE A 284 6.88 4.17 19.25
CA PHE A 284 8.23 4.13 18.70
C PHE A 284 8.96 2.83 19.02
N SER A 285 10.05 2.57 18.31
CA SER A 285 10.99 1.48 18.62
C SER A 285 12.31 2.02 19.15
N SER A 286 12.85 1.36 20.17
CA SER A 286 14.07 1.78 20.85
C SER A 286 14.77 0.61 21.52
N ILE A 287 16.10 0.70 21.65
CA ILE A 287 16.89 -0.22 22.49
C ILE A 287 17.06 0.41 23.87
N ARG A 288 16.49 -0.23 24.89
CA ARG A 288 16.54 0.25 26.28
C ARG A 288 16.96 -0.86 27.26
N PRO A 289 17.61 -0.51 28.37
CA PRO A 289 18.05 -1.50 29.35
C PRO A 289 16.92 -2.36 29.95
N GLU A 290 15.70 -1.80 30.02
CA GLU A 290 14.49 -2.45 30.52
C GLU A 290 13.72 -3.22 29.43
N GLY A 291 14.25 -3.30 28.22
CA GLY A 291 13.68 -4.03 27.09
C GLY A 291 13.83 -5.54 27.20
N PHE A 292 13.19 -6.26 26.27
CA PHE A 292 13.22 -7.72 26.20
C PHE A 292 14.35 -8.24 25.29
N GLY A 293 14.77 -7.44 24.29
CA GLY A 293 15.74 -7.90 23.32
C GLY A 293 16.55 -6.79 22.65
N GLY A 294 16.44 -6.72 21.33
CA GLY A 294 17.03 -5.67 20.52
C GLY A 294 16.18 -4.40 20.55
N TYR A 295 15.60 -4.03 19.41
CA TYR A 295 14.60 -2.96 19.38
C TYR A 295 13.27 -3.47 19.91
N ASP A 296 12.75 -2.83 20.94
CA ASP A 296 11.43 -3.07 21.49
C ASP A 296 10.48 -1.92 21.15
N LEU A 297 9.17 -2.19 21.11
CA LEU A 297 8.15 -1.16 20.96
C LEU A 297 7.77 -0.53 22.30
N TYR A 298 7.66 0.80 22.27
CA TYR A 298 7.26 1.64 23.40
C TYR A 298 6.22 2.66 22.94
N TYR A 299 5.50 3.23 23.89
CA TYR A 299 4.67 4.41 23.66
C TYR A 299 4.86 5.45 24.77
N VAL A 300 4.56 6.69 24.44
CA VAL A 300 4.47 7.81 25.38
C VAL A 300 3.15 8.52 25.22
N GLU A 301 2.61 9.03 26.33
CA GLU A 301 1.37 9.77 26.36
C GLU A 301 1.57 11.18 26.91
N PHE A 302 0.91 12.17 26.29
CA PHE A 302 0.82 13.53 26.83
C PHE A 302 -0.40 13.61 27.75
N LYS A 303 -0.16 13.73 29.06
CA LYS A 303 -1.19 13.82 30.11
C LYS A 303 -0.80 14.86 31.13
N ASP A 304 -1.77 15.62 31.63
CA ASP A 304 -1.57 16.66 32.68
C ASP A 304 -0.54 17.73 32.26
N GLY A 305 -0.57 18.13 30.97
CA GLY A 305 0.31 19.18 30.42
C GLY A 305 1.77 18.75 30.21
N ARG A 306 2.08 17.46 30.27
CA ARG A 306 3.44 16.95 30.03
C ARG A 306 3.43 15.55 29.42
N TRP A 307 4.48 15.21 28.71
CA TRP A 307 4.75 13.85 28.30
C TRP A 307 5.11 12.98 29.52
N LYS A 308 4.56 11.78 29.57
CA LYS A 308 4.88 10.79 30.59
C LYS A 308 6.10 9.96 30.16
N ASP A 309 6.62 9.15 31.08
CA ASP A 309 7.72 8.24 30.77
C ASP A 309 7.30 7.17 29.75
N PRO A 310 8.22 6.69 28.92
CA PRO A 310 7.96 5.61 27.98
C PRO A 310 7.46 4.33 28.65
N VAL A 311 6.45 3.72 28.05
CA VAL A 311 5.88 2.45 28.50
C VAL A 311 6.14 1.38 27.43
N ASN A 312 6.73 0.25 27.85
CA ASN A 312 6.97 -0.90 26.99
C ASN A 312 5.65 -1.62 26.67
N PHE A 313 5.47 -2.10 25.44
CA PHE A 313 4.26 -2.85 25.04
C PHE A 313 4.14 -4.24 25.67
N GLY A 314 5.19 -4.69 26.37
CA GLY A 314 5.22 -5.95 27.10
C GLY A 314 5.60 -7.17 26.26
N ASP A 315 5.70 -8.33 26.93
CA ASP A 315 6.21 -9.59 26.41
C ASP A 315 5.31 -10.29 25.36
N LYS A 316 4.09 -9.80 25.16
CA LYS A 316 3.21 -10.31 24.09
C LYS A 316 3.56 -9.71 22.73
N ILE A 317 4.10 -8.51 22.73
CA ILE A 317 4.53 -7.79 21.54
C ILE A 317 6.04 -7.90 21.36
N ASN A 318 6.79 -7.54 22.42
CA ASN A 318 8.24 -7.50 22.38
C ASN A 318 8.85 -8.86 22.71
N SER A 319 10.00 -9.16 22.13
CA SER A 319 10.67 -10.45 22.22
C SER A 319 12.19 -10.29 22.43
N GLU A 320 12.95 -11.38 22.45
CA GLU A 320 14.42 -11.36 22.44
C GLU A 320 15.02 -10.85 21.12
N PHE A 321 14.18 -10.56 20.12
CA PHE A 321 14.55 -10.08 18.80
C PHE A 321 14.32 -8.57 18.68
N ASP A 322 14.18 -8.09 17.44
CA ASP A 322 13.86 -6.70 17.16
C ASP A 322 12.41 -6.56 16.75
N GLU A 323 11.67 -5.67 17.39
CA GLU A 323 10.36 -5.22 16.99
C GLU A 323 10.46 -3.76 16.54
N ARG A 324 10.06 -3.49 15.27
CA ARG A 324 10.27 -2.22 14.59
C ARG A 324 9.05 -1.69 13.85
N ALA A 325 9.15 -0.47 13.38
CA ALA A 325 8.19 0.16 12.46
C ALA A 325 6.72 0.02 12.90
N PRO A 326 6.36 0.47 14.11
CA PRO A 326 5.01 0.32 14.64
C PRO A 326 3.98 1.14 13.86
N PHE A 327 2.77 0.60 13.76
CA PHE A 327 1.59 1.29 13.26
C PHE A 327 0.35 0.78 13.99
N LEU A 328 -0.30 1.62 14.74
CA LEU A 328 -1.60 1.31 15.33
C LEU A 328 -2.71 1.78 14.38
N SER A 329 -3.68 0.91 14.08
CA SER A 329 -4.84 1.26 13.26
C SER A 329 -5.55 2.49 13.85
N LYS A 330 -6.15 3.33 13.00
CA LYS A 330 -6.78 4.58 13.44
C LYS A 330 -7.90 4.40 14.47
N ASP A 331 -8.53 3.25 14.48
CA ASP A 331 -9.53 2.88 15.49
C ASP A 331 -8.91 2.47 16.83
N GLY A 332 -7.58 2.45 16.94
CA GLY A 332 -6.85 2.11 18.16
C GLY A 332 -6.88 0.63 18.57
N ARG A 333 -7.24 -0.29 17.66
CA ARG A 333 -7.52 -1.69 18.00
C ARG A 333 -6.48 -2.69 17.55
N THR A 334 -5.85 -2.43 16.40
CA THR A 334 -4.92 -3.36 15.78
C THR A 334 -3.55 -2.72 15.65
N LEU A 335 -2.58 -3.31 16.31
CA LEU A 335 -1.17 -2.94 16.18
C LEU A 335 -0.54 -3.76 15.06
N TYR A 336 0.12 -3.10 14.13
CA TYR A 336 1.00 -3.69 13.13
C TYR A 336 2.44 -3.31 13.45
N PHE A 337 3.34 -4.24 13.26
CA PHE A 337 4.77 -4.01 13.51
C PHE A 337 5.61 -5.01 12.71
N SER A 338 6.88 -4.74 12.58
CA SER A 338 7.82 -5.65 11.92
C SER A 338 8.71 -6.31 12.95
N SER A 339 8.89 -7.64 12.85
CA SER A 339 9.81 -8.39 13.71
C SER A 339 10.64 -9.40 12.94
N ASN A 340 11.88 -9.61 13.37
CA ASN A 340 12.80 -10.59 12.80
C ASN A 340 12.88 -11.89 13.61
N ASN A 341 11.85 -12.19 14.39
CA ASN A 341 11.78 -13.38 15.24
C ASN A 341 11.66 -14.68 14.40
N PHE A 342 11.65 -15.84 15.08
CA PHE A 342 11.58 -17.13 14.38
C PHE A 342 10.20 -17.49 13.78
N GLN A 343 9.18 -16.66 14.00
CA GLN A 343 7.89 -16.79 13.33
C GLN A 343 7.84 -15.99 12.02
N SER A 344 8.92 -15.30 11.67
CA SER A 344 9.10 -14.66 10.37
C SER A 344 9.35 -15.71 9.28
N VAL A 345 9.01 -15.37 8.06
CA VAL A 345 9.30 -16.20 6.87
C VAL A 345 10.59 -15.79 6.18
N GLY A 346 11.03 -14.57 6.44
CA GLY A 346 12.25 -13.96 5.93
C GLY A 346 13.05 -13.23 6.99
N GLY A 347 13.42 -12.00 6.71
CA GLY A 347 14.10 -11.11 7.65
C GLY A 347 13.13 -10.49 8.65
N TYR A 348 12.87 -9.19 8.53
CA TYR A 348 11.75 -8.55 9.21
C TYR A 348 10.46 -8.87 8.47
N ASP A 349 9.48 -9.41 9.17
CA ASP A 349 8.14 -9.65 8.67
C ASP A 349 7.13 -8.73 9.37
N ILE A 350 6.06 -8.37 8.70
CA ILE A 350 4.94 -7.64 9.27
C ILE A 350 4.05 -8.59 10.06
N PHE A 351 3.80 -8.23 11.31
CA PHE A 351 2.88 -8.90 12.24
C PHE A 351 1.70 -8.00 12.56
N SER A 352 0.60 -8.59 12.99
CA SER A 352 -0.54 -7.89 13.58
C SER A 352 -0.89 -8.47 14.94
N ALA A 353 -1.39 -7.63 15.83
CA ALA A 353 -1.86 -8.00 17.17
C ALA A 353 -3.11 -7.21 17.54
N TYR A 354 -3.97 -7.78 18.39
CA TYR A 354 -5.19 -7.14 18.90
C TYR A 354 -5.12 -6.94 20.40
N TYR A 355 -5.69 -5.83 20.86
CA TYR A 355 -5.83 -5.57 22.28
C TYR A 355 -7.15 -6.09 22.83
N LEU A 356 -7.12 -6.73 24.01
CA LEU A 356 -8.30 -7.15 24.77
C LEU A 356 -8.29 -6.49 26.14
N ASP A 357 -9.23 -5.57 26.37
CA ASP A 357 -9.33 -4.78 27.61
C ASP A 357 -9.63 -5.64 28.84
N LYS A 358 -10.47 -6.68 28.67
CA LYS A 358 -10.81 -7.62 29.74
C LYS A 358 -9.61 -8.33 30.33
N ASP A 359 -8.59 -8.59 29.52
CA ASP A 359 -7.36 -9.28 29.92
C ASP A 359 -6.20 -8.28 30.09
N MET A 360 -6.41 -7.01 29.71
CA MET A 360 -5.42 -5.93 29.68
C MET A 360 -4.12 -6.33 28.94
N GLU A 361 -4.27 -7.11 27.86
CA GLU A 361 -3.12 -7.61 27.10
C GLU A 361 -3.36 -7.61 25.59
N TRP A 362 -2.24 -7.58 24.86
CA TRP A 362 -2.20 -7.83 23.45
C TRP A 362 -2.30 -9.33 23.16
N THR A 363 -3.07 -9.70 22.16
CA THR A 363 -3.34 -11.09 21.82
C THR A 363 -3.35 -11.31 20.31
N ASN A 364 -3.42 -12.56 19.91
CA ASN A 364 -3.50 -12.97 18.51
C ASN A 364 -2.37 -12.36 17.66
N VAL A 365 -1.15 -12.35 18.21
CA VAL A 365 0.04 -11.95 17.43
C VAL A 365 0.25 -12.96 16.32
N GLN A 366 0.14 -12.50 15.08
CA GLN A 366 0.26 -13.36 13.91
C GLN A 366 1.05 -12.69 12.79
N ASN A 367 1.83 -13.49 12.10
CA ASN A 367 2.49 -13.11 10.86
C ASN A 367 1.46 -12.86 9.76
N MET A 368 1.58 -11.76 9.01
CA MET A 368 0.63 -11.39 7.95
C MET A 368 0.68 -12.31 6.72
N GLY A 369 1.69 -13.17 6.66
CA GLY A 369 1.84 -14.20 5.62
C GLY A 369 2.11 -13.65 4.22
N PHE A 370 2.15 -14.59 3.28
CA PHE A 370 2.28 -14.25 1.87
C PHE A 370 0.98 -13.64 1.33
N PRO A 371 1.07 -12.71 0.37
CA PRO A 371 2.25 -12.08 -0.22
C PRO A 371 2.68 -10.77 0.46
N ILE A 372 2.09 -10.42 1.61
CA ILE A 372 2.52 -9.23 2.36
C ILE A 372 3.97 -9.42 2.78
N ASN A 373 4.27 -10.51 3.48
CA ASN A 373 5.63 -10.89 3.83
C ASN A 373 6.29 -11.72 2.73
N SER A 374 7.61 -11.74 2.74
CA SER A 374 8.47 -12.43 1.77
C SER A 374 9.72 -12.98 2.46
N PRO A 375 10.60 -13.74 1.77
CA PRO A 375 11.91 -14.05 2.33
C PRO A 375 12.86 -12.87 2.52
N GLY A 376 12.50 -11.67 2.09
CA GLY A 376 13.22 -10.42 2.33
C GLY A 376 12.89 -9.82 3.70
N HIS A 377 12.97 -8.50 3.75
CA HIS A 377 12.57 -7.67 4.90
C HIS A 377 11.34 -6.84 4.51
N GLU A 378 10.32 -6.85 5.33
CA GLU A 378 9.14 -5.98 5.21
C GLU A 378 9.08 -5.06 6.42
N LEU A 379 9.08 -3.75 6.17
CA LEU A 379 9.08 -2.69 7.18
C LEU A 379 8.03 -1.60 6.87
N PHE A 380 7.72 -0.78 7.86
CA PHE A 380 6.93 0.45 7.71
C PHE A 380 5.52 0.25 7.14
N PHE A 381 4.86 -0.81 7.58
CA PHE A 381 3.48 -1.07 7.18
C PHE A 381 2.54 0.05 7.64
N LYS A 382 1.71 0.56 6.73
CA LYS A 382 0.66 1.54 7.00
C LYS A 382 -0.64 1.10 6.34
N LEU A 383 -1.67 0.86 7.14
CA LEU A 383 -3.00 0.58 6.62
C LEU A 383 -3.65 1.90 6.17
N GLY A 384 -4.28 1.90 5.00
CA GLY A 384 -5.03 3.04 4.48
C GLY A 384 -6.33 3.25 5.27
N PHE A 385 -6.91 4.43 5.10
CA PHE A 385 -8.16 4.83 5.78
C PHE A 385 -9.36 3.95 5.41
N ASP A 386 -9.30 3.30 4.24
CA ASP A 386 -10.32 2.39 3.74
C ASP A 386 -10.24 0.98 4.37
N GLY A 387 -9.18 0.70 5.13
CA GLY A 387 -8.92 -0.62 5.71
C GLY A 387 -8.65 -1.72 4.68
N GLN A 388 -8.56 -1.40 3.39
CA GLN A 388 -8.34 -2.36 2.30
C GLN A 388 -6.98 -2.21 1.63
N LYS A 389 -6.42 -1.00 1.62
CA LYS A 389 -5.09 -0.74 1.06
C LYS A 389 -4.06 -0.62 2.17
N SER A 390 -2.85 -1.03 1.87
CA SER A 390 -1.70 -0.78 2.74
C SER A 390 -0.50 -0.36 1.89
N LEU A 391 0.43 0.32 2.53
CA LEU A 391 1.76 0.61 2.01
C LEU A 391 2.78 -0.02 2.93
N PHE A 392 3.88 -0.47 2.38
CA PHE A 392 5.03 -0.95 3.14
C PHE A 392 6.28 -0.95 2.25
N SER A 393 7.44 -1.03 2.88
CA SER A 393 8.73 -1.15 2.19
C SER A 393 9.22 -2.59 2.24
N SER A 394 9.77 -3.09 1.14
CA SER A 394 10.30 -4.45 1.05
C SER A 394 11.55 -4.52 0.18
N ASP A 395 12.58 -5.25 0.64
CA ASP A 395 13.78 -5.55 -0.13
C ASP A 395 13.72 -6.91 -0.85
N ARG A 396 12.48 -7.43 -1.05
CA ARG A 396 12.28 -8.69 -1.76
C ARG A 396 12.91 -8.68 -3.14
N LYS A 397 13.47 -9.82 -3.53
CA LYS A 397 14.28 -9.96 -4.76
C LYS A 397 13.53 -9.79 -6.08
N SER A 398 12.27 -9.39 -6.06
CA SER A 398 11.51 -8.97 -7.24
C SER A 398 11.42 -7.44 -7.40
N GLY A 399 12.11 -6.69 -6.56
CA GLY A 399 12.16 -5.23 -6.57
C GLY A 399 13.13 -4.63 -7.58
N PHE A 400 13.17 -3.30 -7.64
CA PHE A 400 14.05 -2.54 -8.54
C PHE A 400 15.38 -2.18 -7.87
N GLY A 401 15.37 -1.98 -6.54
CA GLY A 401 16.52 -1.49 -5.79
C GLY A 401 16.78 -2.26 -4.50
N GLY A 402 17.06 -1.51 -3.46
CA GLY A 402 17.12 -2.00 -2.10
C GLY A 402 15.72 -2.20 -1.53
N TYR A 403 15.23 -1.29 -0.70
CA TYR A 403 13.83 -1.27 -0.28
C TYR A 403 12.97 -0.57 -1.33
N ASP A 404 11.98 -1.26 -1.87
CA ASP A 404 10.95 -0.70 -2.74
C ASP A 404 9.64 -0.50 -1.97
N LEU A 405 8.83 0.47 -2.36
CA LEU A 405 7.45 0.58 -1.90
C LEU A 405 6.55 -0.45 -2.56
N TYR A 406 5.75 -1.11 -1.75
CA TYR A 406 4.72 -2.04 -2.16
C TYR A 406 3.35 -1.58 -1.66
N THR A 407 2.33 -1.85 -2.46
CA THR A 407 0.93 -1.66 -2.08
C THR A 407 0.29 -3.03 -1.84
N GLY A 408 -0.26 -3.22 -0.65
CA GLY A 408 -1.08 -4.39 -0.32
C GLY A 408 -2.56 -4.07 -0.51
N PHE A 409 -3.33 -5.04 -1.02
CA PHE A 409 -4.77 -4.92 -1.20
C PHE A 409 -5.45 -6.09 -0.50
N PHE A 410 -6.08 -5.81 0.63
CA PHE A 410 -6.74 -6.84 1.43
C PHE A 410 -8.05 -7.28 0.80
N LYS A 411 -8.31 -8.58 0.83
CA LYS A 411 -9.55 -9.21 0.32
C LYS A 411 -10.78 -8.82 1.15
N SER A 412 -10.57 -8.43 2.40
CA SER A 412 -11.61 -7.91 3.31
C SER A 412 -11.10 -6.67 4.04
N ILE A 413 -12.02 -5.83 4.50
CA ILE A 413 -11.68 -4.66 5.32
C ILE A 413 -11.04 -5.14 6.62
N ARG A 414 -9.82 -4.67 6.91
CA ARG A 414 -9.05 -5.13 8.07
C ARG A 414 -9.59 -4.63 9.41
N THR A 415 -10.39 -3.57 9.41
CA THR A 415 -11.10 -3.06 10.59
C THR A 415 -12.34 -3.90 10.95
N GLU A 416 -12.87 -4.66 9.99
CA GLU A 416 -13.98 -5.60 10.17
C GLU A 416 -13.45 -7.03 10.20
N GLN A 417 -12.74 -7.40 11.26
CA GLN A 417 -12.28 -8.78 11.33
C GLN A 417 -13.41 -9.72 11.69
N ASN A 418 -13.38 -10.92 11.11
CA ASN A 418 -14.31 -12.04 11.29
C ASN A 418 -14.27 -12.63 12.73
N THR A 419 -14.08 -11.80 13.73
CA THR A 419 -14.21 -12.19 15.12
C THR A 419 -15.62 -11.85 15.58
N ALA A 420 -16.24 -12.72 16.33
CA ALA A 420 -17.58 -12.55 16.89
C ALA A 420 -17.72 -11.29 17.78
N ALA A 421 -16.63 -10.62 18.08
CA ALA A 421 -16.54 -9.31 18.74
C ALA A 421 -15.37 -8.53 18.17
N LEU A 422 -15.52 -7.21 17.99
CA LEU A 422 -14.41 -6.32 17.67
C LEU A 422 -13.40 -6.34 18.82
N PRO A 423 -12.09 -6.27 18.54
CA PRO A 423 -11.06 -6.04 19.56
C PRO A 423 -11.33 -4.74 20.33
N ASP A 424 -10.89 -4.68 21.57
CA ASP A 424 -11.02 -3.48 22.39
C ASP A 424 -10.08 -2.37 21.92
N VAL A 425 -10.37 -1.14 22.29
CA VAL A 425 -9.60 0.04 21.91
C VAL A 425 -8.47 0.24 22.91
N PHE A 426 -7.23 0.14 22.48
CA PHE A 426 -6.07 0.38 23.33
C PHE A 426 -5.87 1.87 23.63
N PHE A 427 -5.88 2.69 22.59
CA PHE A 427 -5.97 4.15 22.73
C PHE A 427 -7.30 4.62 22.16
N LYS A 428 -8.08 5.34 22.96
CA LYS A 428 -9.26 6.05 22.45
C LYS A 428 -8.75 7.18 21.56
N VAL A 429 -9.14 7.16 20.29
CA VAL A 429 -9.07 8.35 19.47
C VAL A 429 -9.91 9.40 20.19
N PRO A 430 -9.37 10.58 20.55
CA PRO A 430 -10.19 11.65 21.05
C PRO A 430 -11.36 11.80 20.08
N GLU A 431 -12.61 11.66 20.55
CA GLU A 431 -13.75 12.00 19.72
C GLU A 431 -13.45 13.42 19.23
N PHE A 432 -13.26 13.55 17.92
CA PHE A 432 -13.15 14.85 17.29
C PHE A 432 -14.51 15.49 17.57
N LYS A 433 -14.62 16.16 18.70
CA LYS A 433 -15.65 17.15 18.93
C LYS A 433 -15.30 18.27 17.96
N LEU A 434 -15.68 18.11 16.69
CA LEU A 434 -16.13 19.24 15.95
C LEU A 434 -16.98 19.99 16.96
N ASN A 435 -16.58 21.21 17.34
CA ASN A 435 -17.39 22.07 18.16
C ASN A 435 -18.74 22.20 17.46
N SER A 436 -19.58 21.19 17.75
CA SER A 436 -20.76 20.88 17.00
C SER A 436 -21.85 21.92 17.24
N GLN A 437 -21.69 22.77 18.24
CA GLN A 437 -22.69 23.74 18.62
C GLN A 437 -22.55 25.08 17.88
N GLU A 438 -21.36 25.62 17.72
CA GLU A 438 -21.19 26.91 17.03
C GLU A 438 -21.29 26.78 15.50
N TYR A 439 -20.85 25.68 14.93
CA TYR A 439 -20.96 25.44 13.48
C TYR A 439 -22.34 24.91 13.07
N GLN A 440 -23.07 24.29 13.98
CA GLN A 440 -24.42 23.81 13.73
C GLN A 440 -25.46 24.95 13.68
N ASP A 441 -25.29 26.00 14.46
CA ASP A 441 -26.32 27.05 14.60
C ASP A 441 -26.30 28.09 13.45
N GLU A 442 -25.15 28.39 12.85
CA GLU A 442 -25.07 29.37 11.76
C GLU A 442 -25.31 28.77 10.37
N VAL A 443 -24.92 27.55 10.12
CA VAL A 443 -25.07 26.88 8.81
C VAL A 443 -26.37 26.08 8.69
N LEU A 444 -26.93 25.62 9.81
CA LEU A 444 -28.19 24.88 9.85
C LEU A 444 -29.42 25.75 9.59
N ALA A 445 -29.38 27.02 9.92
CA ALA A 445 -30.55 27.88 9.78
C ALA A 445 -30.87 28.26 8.33
N ASN A 446 -29.93 28.13 7.37
CA ASN A 446 -30.10 28.84 6.10
C ASN A 446 -29.98 28.08 4.78
N LYS A 447 -29.72 26.78 4.67
CA LYS A 447 -29.48 26.29 3.28
C LYS A 447 -29.99 24.92 2.82
N ILE A 448 -30.28 23.92 3.60
CA ILE A 448 -30.77 22.65 3.00
C ILE A 448 -31.86 22.00 3.87
N THR A 449 -33.11 22.37 3.66
CA THR A 449 -34.29 21.67 4.19
C THR A 449 -34.81 20.59 3.24
N ALA A 450 -34.53 20.70 1.95
CA ALA A 450 -34.91 19.72 0.94
C ALA A 450 -33.84 19.58 -0.15
N LEU A 451 -33.40 18.35 -0.38
CA LEU A 451 -32.43 18.01 -1.42
C LEU A 451 -33.12 17.27 -2.55
N ASN A 452 -32.97 17.75 -3.78
CA ASN A 452 -33.40 17.05 -4.98
C ASN A 452 -32.20 16.38 -5.64
N ILE A 453 -32.18 15.07 -5.68
CA ILE A 453 -31.14 14.29 -6.39
C ILE A 453 -31.69 13.86 -7.73
N GLU A 454 -31.01 14.24 -8.80
CA GLU A 454 -31.29 13.83 -10.19
C GLU A 454 -30.26 12.78 -10.62
N PRO A 455 -30.61 11.86 -11.54
CA PRO A 455 -29.61 11.02 -12.18
C PRO A 455 -28.58 11.87 -12.94
N LEU A 456 -27.33 11.42 -12.96
CA LEU A 456 -26.31 12.02 -13.82
C LEU A 456 -26.45 11.41 -15.22
N TYR A 457 -26.41 12.25 -16.25
CA TYR A 457 -26.45 11.82 -17.63
C TYR A 457 -25.11 12.04 -18.31
N TYR A 458 -24.77 11.17 -19.26
CA TYR A 458 -23.51 11.26 -19.99
C TYR A 458 -23.73 10.91 -21.47
N THR A 459 -22.84 11.37 -22.34
CA THR A 459 -22.82 11.02 -23.76
C THR A 459 -21.97 9.79 -24.03
N SER A 460 -22.08 9.18 -25.23
CA SER A 460 -21.33 7.95 -25.55
C SER A 460 -19.81 8.10 -25.44
N ASP A 461 -19.30 9.30 -25.72
CA ASP A 461 -17.86 9.58 -25.84
C ASP A 461 -17.28 10.35 -24.65
N ASP A 462 -18.09 10.59 -23.59
CA ASP A 462 -17.67 11.38 -22.45
C ASP A 462 -16.83 10.58 -21.46
N ASN A 463 -15.53 10.83 -21.51
CA ASN A 463 -14.57 10.46 -20.45
C ASN A 463 -14.36 11.60 -19.43
N VAL A 464 -15.18 12.66 -19.46
CA VAL A 464 -15.08 13.83 -18.61
C VAL A 464 -16.41 14.12 -17.94
N LEU A 465 -16.39 14.43 -16.65
CA LEU A 465 -17.59 14.85 -15.93
C LEU A 465 -18.09 16.20 -16.46
N GLN A 466 -19.32 16.20 -16.99
CA GLN A 466 -19.98 17.41 -17.46
C GLN A 466 -20.20 18.42 -16.32
N PRO A 467 -20.21 19.74 -16.60
CA PRO A 467 -20.39 20.76 -15.56
C PRO A 467 -21.64 20.54 -14.70
N LYS A 468 -22.76 20.12 -15.32
CA LYS A 468 -24.00 19.80 -14.59
C LYS A 468 -23.81 18.63 -13.62
N ASN A 469 -23.09 17.58 -14.03
CA ASN A 469 -22.77 16.45 -13.18
C ASN A 469 -21.88 16.86 -12.01
N LYS A 470 -20.87 17.74 -12.23
CA LYS A 470 -20.03 18.27 -11.17
C LYS A 470 -20.83 19.02 -10.13
N GLN A 471 -21.78 19.89 -10.54
CA GLN A 471 -22.66 20.61 -9.60
C GLN A 471 -23.45 19.65 -8.70
N GLN A 472 -23.97 18.55 -9.25
CA GLN A 472 -24.69 17.54 -8.46
C GLN A 472 -23.74 16.82 -7.50
N LEU A 473 -22.54 16.47 -7.94
CA LEU A 473 -21.53 15.82 -7.12
C LEU A 473 -20.99 16.75 -6.02
N ASP A 474 -20.81 18.04 -6.30
CA ASP A 474 -20.42 19.05 -5.29
C ASP A 474 -21.44 19.10 -4.15
N LEU A 475 -22.73 19.03 -4.48
CA LEU A 475 -23.79 18.98 -3.49
C LEU A 475 -23.71 17.71 -2.62
N LEU A 476 -23.41 16.56 -3.23
CA LEU A 476 -23.19 15.30 -2.49
C LEU A 476 -21.94 15.38 -1.62
N VAL A 477 -20.88 16.04 -2.09
CA VAL A 477 -19.67 16.27 -1.32
C VAL A 477 -19.94 17.14 -0.09
N GLU A 478 -20.71 18.23 -0.23
CA GLU A 478 -21.12 19.05 0.92
C GLU A 478 -21.88 18.23 1.97
N ILE A 479 -22.82 17.38 1.52
CA ILE A 479 -23.55 16.47 2.41
C ILE A 479 -22.57 15.49 3.08
N GLY A 480 -21.70 14.88 2.31
CA GLY A 480 -20.74 13.91 2.81
C GLY A 480 -19.75 14.48 3.82
N LYS A 481 -19.33 15.73 3.66
CA LYS A 481 -18.49 16.44 4.63
C LYS A 481 -19.25 16.76 5.91
N ARG A 482 -20.51 17.15 5.77
CA ARG A 482 -21.36 17.50 6.90
C ARG A 482 -21.83 16.29 7.69
N PHE A 483 -22.04 15.16 7.03
CA PHE A 483 -22.53 13.92 7.62
C PHE A 483 -21.56 12.76 7.34
N PRO A 484 -20.56 12.55 8.20
CA PRO A 484 -19.48 11.59 7.98
C PRO A 484 -19.91 10.13 7.84
N THR A 485 -21.08 9.75 8.37
CA THR A 485 -21.63 8.39 8.28
C THR A 485 -22.39 8.08 6.99
N THR A 486 -22.60 9.09 6.14
CA THR A 486 -23.34 8.96 4.89
C THR A 486 -22.57 8.12 3.86
N ILE A 487 -23.24 7.15 3.25
CA ILE A 487 -22.71 6.30 2.18
C ILE A 487 -23.42 6.64 0.88
N PHE A 488 -22.64 6.85 -0.18
CA PHE A 488 -23.12 7.16 -1.52
C PHE A 488 -23.03 5.92 -2.41
N ASN A 489 -24.15 5.54 -3.04
CA ASN A 489 -24.18 4.43 -3.98
C ASN A 489 -24.51 4.96 -5.37
N PHE A 490 -23.70 4.60 -6.33
CA PHE A 490 -23.84 4.98 -7.74
C PHE A 490 -24.08 3.73 -8.56
N MET A 491 -25.22 3.67 -9.24
CA MET A 491 -25.56 2.59 -10.16
C MET A 491 -25.49 3.13 -11.58
N ILE A 492 -24.52 2.65 -12.34
CA ILE A 492 -24.21 3.10 -13.69
C ILE A 492 -24.93 2.22 -14.69
N ASN A 493 -25.81 2.85 -15.46
CA ASN A 493 -26.59 2.22 -16.53
C ASN A 493 -26.05 2.67 -17.89
N SER A 494 -26.07 1.77 -18.87
CA SER A 494 -25.68 2.00 -20.25
C SER A 494 -26.86 1.79 -21.20
N GLU A 495 -26.78 2.34 -22.38
CA GLU A 495 -27.64 1.92 -23.49
C GLU A 495 -27.25 0.50 -23.93
N SER A 496 -28.19 -0.22 -24.56
CA SER A 496 -27.86 -1.51 -25.15
C SER A 496 -26.91 -1.32 -26.35
N SER A 497 -25.76 -1.95 -26.28
CA SER A 497 -24.75 -2.04 -27.32
C SER A 497 -24.67 -3.47 -27.87
N VAL A 498 -23.75 -3.70 -28.80
CA VAL A 498 -23.52 -5.02 -29.39
C VAL A 498 -22.82 -5.99 -28.44
N SER A 499 -22.15 -5.47 -27.39
CA SER A 499 -21.32 -6.24 -26.47
C SER A 499 -21.55 -5.82 -25.02
N PRO A 500 -22.06 -6.73 -24.16
CA PRO A 500 -22.20 -6.48 -22.72
C PRO A 500 -20.88 -6.11 -22.02
N GLU A 501 -19.75 -6.64 -22.49
CA GLU A 501 -18.43 -6.35 -21.94
C GLU A 501 -18.10 -4.87 -22.10
N ILE A 502 -18.38 -4.30 -23.28
CA ILE A 502 -18.16 -2.88 -23.59
C ILE A 502 -19.02 -2.00 -22.69
N GLU A 503 -20.28 -2.37 -22.48
CA GLU A 503 -21.22 -1.65 -21.62
C GLU A 503 -20.71 -1.60 -20.17
N LEU A 504 -20.31 -2.74 -19.64
CA LEU A 504 -19.79 -2.85 -18.28
C LEU A 504 -18.45 -2.11 -18.13
N TYR A 505 -17.57 -2.22 -19.14
CA TYR A 505 -16.27 -1.50 -19.16
C TYR A 505 -16.46 0.01 -19.05
N PHE A 506 -17.24 0.61 -19.93
CA PHE A 506 -17.49 2.05 -19.87
C PHE A 506 -18.24 2.45 -18.60
N GLY A 507 -19.12 1.59 -18.10
CA GLY A 507 -19.77 1.79 -16.81
C GLY A 507 -18.77 1.93 -15.67
N ILE A 508 -17.78 1.06 -15.58
CA ILE A 508 -16.72 1.13 -14.57
C ILE A 508 -15.85 2.38 -14.76
N LYS A 509 -15.43 2.69 -15.98
CA LYS A 509 -14.63 3.90 -16.23
C LYS A 509 -15.34 5.18 -15.80
N ARG A 510 -16.64 5.29 -16.04
CA ARG A 510 -17.46 6.41 -15.55
C ARG A 510 -17.61 6.42 -14.03
N SER A 511 -17.71 5.23 -13.42
CA SER A 511 -17.73 5.08 -11.98
C SER A 511 -16.45 5.62 -11.35
N GLU A 512 -15.30 5.30 -11.93
CA GLU A 512 -13.99 5.79 -11.48
C GLU A 512 -13.91 7.32 -11.54
N LEU A 513 -14.40 7.94 -12.60
CA LEU A 513 -14.46 9.41 -12.71
C LEU A 513 -15.29 10.04 -11.59
N ILE A 514 -16.45 9.45 -11.28
CA ILE A 514 -17.33 9.92 -10.21
C ILE A 514 -16.64 9.76 -8.85
N SER A 515 -16.12 8.58 -8.56
CA SER A 515 -15.47 8.32 -7.29
C SER A 515 -14.24 9.21 -7.08
N ASN A 516 -13.37 9.31 -8.10
CA ASN A 516 -12.17 10.13 -8.04
C ASN A 516 -12.51 11.62 -7.81
N TYR A 517 -13.58 12.10 -8.45
CA TYR A 517 -14.05 13.47 -8.21
C TYR A 517 -14.46 13.68 -6.75
N MET A 518 -15.30 12.80 -6.19
CA MET A 518 -15.74 12.90 -4.80
C MET A 518 -14.58 12.75 -3.82
N ILE A 519 -13.68 11.83 -4.09
CA ILE A 519 -12.48 11.59 -3.29
C ILE A 519 -11.56 12.81 -3.32
N SER A 520 -11.31 13.40 -4.49
CA SER A 520 -10.50 14.62 -4.63
C SER A 520 -11.07 15.81 -3.84
N LYS A 521 -12.36 15.77 -3.53
CA LYS A 521 -13.06 16.78 -2.71
C LYS A 521 -13.14 16.40 -1.23
N GLY A 522 -12.51 15.31 -0.81
CA GLY A 522 -12.37 14.91 0.59
C GLY A 522 -13.41 13.91 1.10
N ILE A 523 -14.15 13.23 0.23
CA ILE A 523 -15.01 12.11 0.64
C ILE A 523 -14.17 10.82 0.65
N SER A 524 -14.19 10.09 1.77
CA SER A 524 -13.49 8.83 1.88
C SER A 524 -14.02 7.79 0.87
N GLY A 525 -13.13 7.07 0.19
CA GLY A 525 -13.47 6.11 -0.84
C GLY A 525 -14.37 4.97 -0.36
N ASN A 526 -14.24 4.55 0.90
CA ASN A 526 -15.11 3.52 1.51
C ASN A 526 -16.58 3.95 1.66
N ARG A 527 -16.86 5.24 1.46
CA ARG A 527 -18.21 5.81 1.48
C ARG A 527 -18.81 5.96 0.07
N VAL A 528 -18.09 5.53 -0.97
CA VAL A 528 -18.49 5.65 -2.38
C VAL A 528 -18.57 4.26 -2.99
N ASN A 529 -19.76 3.71 -3.06
CA ASN A 529 -20.01 2.41 -3.70
C ASN A 529 -20.41 2.60 -5.15
N LEU A 530 -19.82 1.82 -6.02
CA LEU A 530 -19.98 1.89 -7.47
C LEU A 530 -20.48 0.55 -8.00
N GLN A 531 -21.46 0.59 -8.88
CA GLN A 531 -22.03 -0.60 -9.49
C GLN A 531 -22.31 -0.36 -10.97
N SER A 532 -21.60 -1.03 -11.86
CA SER A 532 -21.92 -1.05 -13.28
C SER A 532 -22.88 -2.20 -13.57
N VAL A 533 -24.02 -1.87 -14.14
CA VAL A 533 -25.10 -2.82 -14.44
C VAL A 533 -25.36 -2.93 -15.96
N GLY A 534 -24.51 -2.32 -16.78
CA GLY A 534 -24.70 -2.33 -18.23
C GLY A 534 -26.10 -1.88 -18.64
N SER A 535 -26.74 -2.60 -19.56
CA SER A 535 -28.08 -2.32 -20.06
C SER A 535 -29.21 -3.12 -19.39
N LEU A 536 -28.96 -3.68 -18.21
CA LEU A 536 -29.95 -4.54 -17.50
C LEU A 536 -31.23 -3.82 -17.08
N TYR A 537 -31.20 -2.49 -16.91
CA TYR A 537 -32.33 -1.72 -16.39
C TYR A 537 -32.66 -0.52 -17.30
N PRO A 538 -33.10 -0.76 -18.55
CA PRO A 538 -33.46 0.33 -19.44
C PRO A 538 -34.76 0.99 -18.99
N ILE A 539 -34.81 2.33 -19.02
CA ILE A 539 -36.03 3.11 -18.75
C ILE A 539 -36.70 3.58 -20.03
N ALA A 540 -35.98 3.51 -21.14
CA ALA A 540 -36.50 3.93 -22.46
C ALA A 540 -36.11 2.92 -23.54
N LYS A 541 -36.89 2.90 -24.65
CA LYS A 541 -36.59 2.07 -25.82
C LYS A 541 -35.34 2.60 -26.54
N ASN A 542 -34.34 1.74 -26.71
CA ASN A 542 -33.12 2.05 -27.48
C ASN A 542 -33.37 2.06 -29.01
N VAL A 543 -34.45 1.41 -29.45
CA VAL A 543 -34.88 1.33 -30.86
C VAL A 543 -36.34 1.72 -30.95
N LEU A 544 -36.69 2.58 -31.89
CA LEU A 544 -38.05 2.98 -32.21
C LEU A 544 -38.26 2.76 -33.71
N ASP A 545 -39.30 2.02 -34.07
CA ASP A 545 -39.65 1.69 -35.47
C ASP A 545 -38.47 1.13 -36.30
N GLY A 546 -37.67 0.25 -35.68
CA GLY A 546 -36.51 -0.40 -36.30
C GLY A 546 -35.28 0.50 -36.46
N ARG A 547 -35.29 1.73 -35.92
CA ARG A 547 -34.14 2.66 -35.97
C ARG A 547 -33.66 3.00 -34.58
N PRO A 548 -32.34 3.23 -34.39
CA PRO A 548 -31.80 3.66 -33.11
C PRO A 548 -32.47 4.95 -32.60
N SER A 549 -32.96 4.93 -31.39
CA SER A 549 -33.57 6.08 -30.73
C SER A 549 -32.51 6.81 -29.87
N ILE A 550 -31.93 7.88 -30.39
CA ILE A 550 -30.94 8.69 -29.68
C ILE A 550 -31.49 9.19 -28.34
N SER A 551 -32.78 9.64 -28.33
CA SER A 551 -33.40 10.11 -27.08
C SER A 551 -33.56 8.99 -26.05
N GLY A 552 -33.92 7.78 -26.51
CA GLY A 552 -34.01 6.61 -25.60
C GLY A 552 -32.65 6.17 -25.08
N GLN A 553 -31.66 6.12 -25.95
CA GLN A 553 -30.27 5.80 -25.56
C GLN A 553 -29.72 6.80 -24.54
N ASN A 554 -29.94 8.11 -24.76
CA ASN A 554 -29.49 9.15 -23.82
C ASN A 554 -30.17 9.03 -22.45
N LEU A 555 -31.42 8.60 -22.37
CA LEU A 555 -32.10 8.34 -21.10
C LEU A 555 -31.53 7.10 -20.38
N ASN A 556 -31.10 6.11 -21.13
CA ASN A 556 -30.51 4.89 -20.57
C ASN A 556 -29.04 5.09 -20.10
N ARG A 557 -28.30 6.04 -20.71
CA ARG A 557 -26.95 6.43 -20.27
C ARG A 557 -27.02 7.33 -19.04
N ARG A 558 -27.25 6.72 -17.89
CA ARG A 558 -27.44 7.44 -16.64
C ARG A 558 -26.74 6.79 -15.46
N VAL A 559 -26.46 7.59 -14.46
CA VAL A 559 -26.02 7.13 -13.15
C VAL A 559 -27.09 7.47 -12.14
N GLU A 560 -27.66 6.46 -11.53
CA GLU A 560 -28.60 6.61 -10.44
C GLU A 560 -27.84 6.71 -9.12
N ILE A 561 -28.28 7.63 -8.26
CA ILE A 561 -27.64 7.93 -7.00
C ILE A 561 -28.60 7.54 -5.88
N SER A 562 -28.07 6.84 -4.87
CA SER A 562 -28.77 6.64 -3.60
C SER A 562 -27.83 6.91 -2.44
N ILE A 563 -28.39 7.35 -1.33
CA ILE A 563 -27.65 7.70 -0.12
C ILE A 563 -28.19 6.86 1.01
N ASN A 564 -27.29 6.15 1.72
CA ASN A 564 -27.63 5.36 2.90
C ASN A 564 -27.25 6.11 4.19
N ASN A 565 -27.75 5.63 5.31
CA ASN A 565 -27.56 6.21 6.65
C ASN A 565 -28.11 7.64 6.79
N ILE A 566 -29.30 7.85 6.20
CA ILE A 566 -29.96 9.16 6.16
C ILE A 566 -30.97 9.34 7.30
N ASP A 567 -31.46 8.26 7.90
CA ASP A 567 -32.60 8.27 8.84
C ASP A 567 -32.38 9.13 10.09
N SER A 568 -31.13 9.49 10.37
CA SER A 568 -30.75 10.42 11.43
C SER A 568 -30.54 11.87 10.96
N LEU A 569 -30.74 12.18 9.67
CA LEU A 569 -30.44 13.49 9.12
C LEU A 569 -31.68 14.39 9.08
N PRO A 570 -31.56 15.67 9.42
CA PRO A 570 -32.66 16.64 9.31
C PRO A 570 -32.89 17.08 7.85
N LEU A 571 -32.73 16.18 6.89
CA LEU A 571 -32.79 16.43 5.45
C LEU A 571 -33.92 15.64 4.79
N LYS A 572 -34.79 16.32 4.07
CA LYS A 572 -35.77 15.68 3.19
C LYS A 572 -35.12 15.46 1.83
N ILE A 573 -34.77 14.23 1.51
CA ILE A 573 -34.19 13.88 0.21
C ILE A 573 -35.32 13.45 -0.72
N THR A 574 -35.40 14.11 -1.88
CA THR A 574 -36.29 13.76 -2.97
C THR A 574 -35.47 13.35 -4.17
N TYR A 575 -35.70 12.15 -4.66
CA TYR A 575 -35.03 11.67 -5.85
C TYR A 575 -35.93 11.91 -7.05
N LYS A 576 -35.50 12.73 -7.98
CA LYS A 576 -36.23 12.99 -9.22
C LYS A 576 -36.11 11.81 -10.17
N GLN A 577 -37.25 11.37 -10.67
CA GLN A 577 -37.29 10.35 -11.71
C GLN A 577 -37.10 10.99 -13.09
N PRO A 578 -36.42 10.31 -14.02
CA PRO A 578 -36.35 10.76 -15.40
C PRO A 578 -37.75 10.83 -16.04
N PHE A 579 -38.02 11.90 -16.77
CA PHE A 579 -39.21 11.97 -17.59
C PHE A 579 -38.98 11.13 -18.86
N VAL A 580 -39.82 10.11 -19.05
CA VAL A 580 -39.83 9.29 -20.27
C VAL A 580 -41.14 9.50 -20.98
N SER A 581 -41.09 10.00 -22.23
CA SER A 581 -42.32 10.18 -23.06
C SER A 581 -42.99 8.84 -23.32
N ASP A 582 -44.31 8.83 -23.52
CA ASP A 582 -45.08 7.60 -23.72
C ASP A 582 -44.59 6.78 -24.93
N LEU A 583 -44.08 7.42 -25.98
CA LEU A 583 -43.50 6.77 -27.15
C LEU A 583 -42.23 5.96 -26.81
N LEU A 584 -41.47 6.43 -25.84
CA LEU A 584 -40.20 5.82 -25.47
C LEU A 584 -40.34 4.82 -24.30
N LYS A 585 -41.48 4.75 -23.64
CA LYS A 585 -41.65 3.80 -22.52
C LYS A 585 -41.47 2.36 -22.99
N THR A 586 -40.74 1.58 -22.21
CA THR A 586 -40.59 0.14 -22.41
C THR A 586 -41.89 -0.58 -22.00
N SER A 587 -42.24 -1.70 -22.65
CA SER A 587 -43.45 -2.49 -22.35
C SER A 587 -43.50 -3.03 -20.94
N ASP A 588 -42.36 -3.19 -20.29
CA ASP A 588 -42.24 -3.63 -18.89
C ASP A 588 -42.46 -2.51 -17.88
N GLY A 589 -42.98 -1.38 -18.32
CA GLY A 589 -43.22 -0.20 -17.52
C GLY A 589 -42.07 0.06 -16.56
N SER A 590 -41.11 0.85 -17.02
CA SER A 590 -39.97 1.38 -16.26
C SER A 590 -39.98 0.91 -14.82
N LYS A 591 -39.53 -0.31 -14.58
CA LYS A 591 -39.21 -0.73 -13.23
C LYS A 591 -37.92 -0.02 -12.83
N PHE A 592 -38.04 1.28 -12.61
CA PHE A 592 -37.13 2.04 -11.79
C PHE A 592 -37.23 1.41 -10.40
N LYS A 593 -36.73 0.18 -10.30
CA LYS A 593 -36.63 -0.53 -9.04
C LYS A 593 -35.43 0.03 -8.31
N ARG A 594 -35.70 1.14 -7.64
CA ARG A 594 -34.89 1.54 -6.52
C ARG A 594 -34.66 0.30 -5.65
N ARG A 595 -33.44 -0.18 -5.57
CA ARG A 595 -33.04 -1.09 -4.51
C ARG A 595 -32.97 -0.30 -3.21
N ILE A 596 -34.15 -0.01 -2.65
CA ILE A 596 -34.26 0.50 -1.30
C ILE A 596 -34.52 -0.72 -0.40
N ASN A 597 -33.60 -0.95 0.55
CA ASN A 597 -33.79 -1.82 1.71
C ASN A 597 -34.36 -3.21 1.42
N GLY A 598 -33.65 -4.00 0.61
CA GLY A 598 -33.97 -5.42 0.43
C GLY A 598 -32.72 -6.25 0.53
N LEU A 599 -32.79 -7.37 1.25
CA LEU A 599 -31.75 -8.38 1.24
C LEU A 599 -31.58 -8.89 -0.20
N SER A 600 -30.37 -8.72 -0.79
CA SER A 600 -30.06 -9.31 -2.08
C SER A 600 -28.90 -10.27 -1.92
N TYR A 601 -29.08 -11.49 -2.38
CA TYR A 601 -28.02 -12.48 -2.44
C TYR A 601 -27.30 -12.37 -3.76
N ARG A 602 -25.96 -12.40 -3.73
CA ARG A 602 -25.10 -12.39 -4.91
C ARG A 602 -23.99 -13.40 -4.73
N VAL A 603 -23.58 -14.00 -5.83
CA VAL A 603 -22.43 -14.88 -5.87
C VAL A 603 -21.31 -14.08 -6.52
N GLN A 604 -20.25 -13.82 -5.74
CA GLN A 604 -19.03 -13.25 -6.30
C GLN A 604 -18.30 -14.36 -7.03
N ILE A 605 -18.12 -14.18 -8.34
CA ILE A 605 -17.44 -15.17 -9.20
C ILE A 605 -15.92 -14.94 -9.10
N VAL A 606 -15.49 -13.69 -9.18
CA VAL A 606 -14.06 -13.32 -9.15
C VAL A 606 -13.87 -11.89 -8.64
N SER A 607 -12.71 -11.61 -8.09
CA SER A 607 -12.27 -10.26 -7.76
C SER A 607 -10.90 -10.03 -8.41
N LEU A 608 -10.78 -8.97 -9.19
CA LEU A 608 -9.61 -8.66 -10.00
C LEU A 608 -9.22 -7.20 -9.83
N LYS A 609 -7.94 -6.88 -9.95
CA LYS A 609 -7.40 -5.52 -9.96
C LYS A 609 -7.49 -4.82 -11.30
N GLN A 610 -7.59 -5.61 -12.36
CA GLN A 610 -7.81 -5.10 -13.72
C GLN A 610 -9.10 -5.69 -14.26
N MET A 611 -9.80 -4.94 -15.07
CA MET A 611 -10.96 -5.47 -15.76
C MET A 611 -10.57 -6.67 -16.61
N TYR A 612 -11.28 -7.77 -16.41
CA TYR A 612 -11.06 -8.99 -17.17
C TYR A 612 -11.79 -8.91 -18.51
N ASN A 613 -11.07 -9.20 -19.59
CA ASN A 613 -11.59 -9.21 -20.96
C ASN A 613 -11.76 -10.66 -21.49
N GLY A 614 -12.21 -11.57 -20.66
CA GLY A 614 -12.34 -12.98 -21.04
C GLY A 614 -13.76 -13.51 -20.99
N ASP A 615 -13.89 -14.83 -21.06
CA ASP A 615 -15.17 -15.54 -21.19
C ASP A 615 -16.13 -15.43 -19.98
N ILE A 616 -15.73 -14.68 -18.93
CA ILE A 616 -16.55 -14.51 -17.72
C ILE A 616 -17.93 -13.92 -18.05
N TYR A 617 -18.02 -13.10 -19.09
CA TYR A 617 -19.27 -12.46 -19.52
C TYR A 617 -20.27 -13.46 -20.12
N SER A 618 -19.80 -14.61 -20.56
CA SER A 618 -20.65 -15.69 -21.05
C SER A 618 -21.27 -16.54 -19.93
N LEU A 619 -20.80 -16.38 -18.68
CA LEU A 619 -21.26 -17.18 -17.55
C LEU A 619 -22.67 -16.80 -17.08
N SER A 620 -23.06 -15.55 -17.22
CA SER A 620 -24.39 -15.09 -16.82
C SER A 620 -24.80 -13.83 -17.59
N PRO A 621 -26.03 -13.77 -18.11
CA PRO A 621 -26.58 -12.55 -18.72
C PRO A 621 -26.80 -11.42 -17.69
N ASP A 622 -26.86 -11.75 -16.40
CA ASP A 622 -27.11 -10.82 -15.29
C ASP A 622 -25.80 -10.40 -14.57
N LEU A 623 -24.67 -10.59 -15.23
CA LEU A 623 -23.38 -10.21 -14.67
C LEU A 623 -23.33 -8.70 -14.43
N LEU A 624 -22.79 -8.33 -13.28
CA LEU A 624 -22.55 -6.93 -12.93
C LEU A 624 -21.15 -6.79 -12.33
N ILE A 625 -20.63 -5.58 -12.35
CA ILE A 625 -19.32 -5.27 -11.77
C ILE A 625 -19.53 -4.28 -10.62
N GLU A 626 -18.99 -4.62 -9.46
CA GLU A 626 -18.96 -3.76 -8.29
C GLU A 626 -17.54 -3.30 -8.01
N SER A 627 -17.38 -2.07 -7.56
CA SER A 627 -16.14 -1.50 -7.08
C SER A 627 -16.42 -0.53 -5.95
N GLN A 628 -15.42 -0.28 -5.13
CA GLN A 628 -15.48 0.74 -4.10
C GLN A 628 -14.51 1.86 -4.48
N GLY A 629 -14.89 3.11 -4.21
CA GLY A 629 -14.11 4.27 -4.59
C GLY A 629 -12.67 4.18 -4.11
N GLY A 630 -11.73 4.31 -5.05
CA GLY A 630 -10.30 4.24 -4.77
C GLY A 630 -9.74 2.84 -4.48
N SER A 631 -10.55 1.76 -4.47
CA SER A 631 -10.07 0.42 -4.13
C SER A 631 -9.25 -0.23 -5.24
N GLY A 632 -9.47 0.15 -6.51
CA GLY A 632 -8.88 -0.52 -7.67
C GLY A 632 -9.29 -1.99 -7.83
N ASN A 633 -10.22 -2.49 -7.02
CA ASN A 633 -10.71 -3.86 -7.09
C ASN A 633 -12.07 -3.92 -7.78
N TYR A 634 -12.22 -4.86 -8.70
CA TYR A 634 -13.46 -5.13 -9.44
C TYR A 634 -13.99 -6.51 -9.04
N ARG A 635 -15.24 -6.56 -8.57
CA ARG A 635 -15.94 -7.79 -8.18
C ARG A 635 -16.98 -8.13 -9.22
N TYR A 636 -16.98 -9.36 -9.69
CA TYR A 636 -17.88 -9.87 -10.71
C TYR A 636 -18.86 -10.87 -10.13
#